data_15aa5b97b3b7d1d63100b745b366e1aa
#
_entry.id   15aa5b97b3b7d1d63100b745b366e1aa
#
_cell.length_a   1.000
_cell.length_b   1.000
_cell.length_c   1.000
_cell.angle_alpha   90.00
_cell.angle_beta   90.00
_cell.angle_gamma   90.00
#
_symmetry.space_group_name_H-M   'P 1'
#
loop_
_entity.id
_entity.type
_entity.pdbx_description
1 polymer ?
#
loop_
_entity_poly.entity_id
_entity_poly.type
_entity_poly.pdbx_seq_one_letter_code
_entity_poly.pdbx_strand_id
1 'polypeptide(L)'
;VNTTGIYSIVRHPLYLGNYFMWLGIAVLAGDVWFMIAFTLAYWIYYERIMYAEEQFLTRKFGEKYTLWASVTPAFIPQFSKWTSTNLTFSWKKVLKKEKNGLFAIFLLVLIFNCWGTWLNTNQWITSKVWSINAAIATGVFYFIFKFIKSGTTWLNEDGR
;
A
#
# COMPACT_ATOMS: atom_id res chain seq x y z
N VAL A 1 -2.21 -18.70 11.00
CA VAL A 1 -1.23 -17.60 11.07
C VAL A 1 -0.21 -17.81 9.96
N ASN A 2 0.02 -16.80 9.12
CA ASN A 2 1.12 -16.83 8.16
C ASN A 2 2.39 -16.32 8.86
N THR A 3 3.44 -17.14 8.88
CA THR A 3 4.68 -16.86 9.62
C THR A 3 5.92 -16.88 8.72
N THR A 4 5.73 -17.01 7.39
CA THR A 4 6.82 -17.13 6.41
C THR A 4 6.83 -15.95 5.41
N GLY A 5 7.90 -15.83 4.64
CA GLY A 5 8.06 -14.72 3.72
C GLY A 5 8.15 -13.38 4.47
N ILE A 6 7.46 -12.36 4.00
CA ILE A 6 7.48 -11.03 4.63
C ILE A 6 6.95 -11.04 6.07
N TYR A 7 6.07 -11.97 6.43
CA TYR A 7 5.55 -12.14 7.78
C TYR A 7 6.56 -12.76 8.76
N SER A 8 7.70 -13.26 8.30
CA SER A 8 8.78 -13.68 9.21
C SER A 8 9.60 -12.50 9.73
N ILE A 9 9.59 -11.36 9.05
CA ILE A 9 10.40 -10.20 9.37
C ILE A 9 9.62 -9.03 9.98
N VAL A 10 8.30 -8.98 9.74
CA VAL A 10 7.40 -7.94 10.25
C VAL A 10 5.97 -8.46 10.34
N ARG A 11 5.25 -8.08 11.43
CA ARG A 11 3.86 -8.54 11.64
C ARG A 11 2.85 -7.86 10.74
N HIS A 12 3.04 -6.56 10.48
CA HIS A 12 2.09 -5.72 9.73
C HIS A 12 2.68 -5.17 8.43
N PRO A 13 3.10 -6.04 7.47
CA PRO A 13 3.77 -5.59 6.24
C PRO A 13 2.87 -4.72 5.35
N LEU A 14 1.56 -4.95 5.38
CA LEU A 14 0.60 -4.17 4.61
C LEU A 14 0.55 -2.71 5.08
N TYR A 15 0.54 -2.50 6.40
CA TYR A 15 0.53 -1.14 6.96
C TYR A 15 1.84 -0.41 6.70
N LEU A 16 2.97 -1.13 6.75
CA LEU A 16 4.26 -0.59 6.38
C LEU A 16 4.30 -0.16 4.90
N GLY A 17 3.80 -1.01 3.99
CA GLY A 17 3.69 -0.68 2.57
C GLY A 17 2.79 0.53 2.31
N ASN A 18 1.63 0.59 2.95
CA ASN A 18 0.73 1.73 2.89
C ASN A 18 1.38 3.01 3.42
N TYR A 19 2.16 2.92 4.51
CA TYR A 19 2.90 4.07 5.03
C TYR A 19 3.82 4.68 3.96
N PHE A 20 4.64 3.88 3.31
CA PHE A 20 5.56 4.38 2.29
C PHE A 20 4.83 4.92 1.05
N MET A 21 3.73 4.30 0.67
CA MET A 21 2.89 4.79 -0.43
C MET A 21 2.33 6.19 -0.14
N TRP A 22 1.75 6.40 1.04
CA TRP A 22 1.20 7.69 1.43
C TRP A 22 2.27 8.73 1.77
N LEU A 23 3.40 8.30 2.35
CA LEU A 23 4.56 9.16 2.58
C LEU A 23 5.08 9.72 1.26
N GLY A 24 5.10 8.91 0.17
CA GLY A 24 5.46 9.38 -1.16
C GLY A 24 4.58 10.55 -1.63
N ILE A 25 3.28 10.51 -1.32
CA ILE A 25 2.35 11.62 -1.61
C ILE A 25 2.65 12.83 -0.70
N ALA A 26 2.92 12.59 0.58
CA ALA A 26 3.27 13.68 1.50
C ALA A 26 4.56 14.42 1.08
N VAL A 27 5.54 13.69 0.53
CA VAL A 27 6.78 14.26 -0.03
C VAL A 27 6.51 15.21 -1.20
N LEU A 28 5.46 14.96 -2.00
CA LEU A 28 5.07 15.86 -3.09
C LEU A 28 4.63 17.25 -2.62
N ALA A 29 4.19 17.39 -1.36
CA ALA A 29 3.85 18.69 -0.77
C ALA A 29 5.10 19.58 -0.58
N GLY A 30 6.31 18.98 -0.54
CA GLY A 30 7.58 19.71 -0.44
C GLY A 30 7.83 20.37 0.92
N ASP A 31 7.01 20.09 1.93
CA ASP A 31 7.11 20.66 3.27
C ASP A 31 7.49 19.58 4.29
N VAL A 32 8.61 19.79 5.00
CA VAL A 32 9.15 18.84 5.97
C VAL A 32 8.24 18.70 7.19
N TRP A 33 7.64 19.80 7.64
CA TRP A 33 6.73 19.77 8.80
C TRP A 33 5.46 19.01 8.49
N PHE A 34 4.95 19.12 7.25
CA PHE A 34 3.83 18.32 6.78
C PHE A 34 4.17 16.81 6.78
N MET A 35 5.37 16.43 6.30
CA MET A 35 5.81 15.03 6.33
C MET A 35 5.93 14.48 7.75
N ILE A 36 6.45 15.28 8.70
CA ILE A 36 6.51 14.90 10.12
C ILE A 36 5.10 14.75 10.71
N ALA A 37 4.24 15.74 10.51
CA ALA A 37 2.86 15.69 10.99
C ALA A 37 2.10 14.50 10.43
N PHE A 38 2.23 14.23 9.13
CA PHE A 38 1.68 13.06 8.47
C PHE A 38 2.17 11.75 9.12
N THR A 39 3.50 11.62 9.32
CA THR A 39 4.10 10.42 9.91
C THR A 39 3.58 10.17 11.32
N LEU A 40 3.49 11.21 12.17
CA LEU A 40 2.96 11.10 13.52
C LEU A 40 1.46 10.75 13.53
N ALA A 41 0.66 11.40 12.68
CA ALA A 41 -0.76 11.09 12.54
C ALA A 41 -0.98 9.65 12.04
N TYR A 42 -0.20 9.22 11.04
CA TYR A 42 -0.23 7.85 10.54
C TYR A 42 0.10 6.85 11.64
N TRP A 43 1.17 7.10 12.42
CA TRP A 43 1.59 6.24 13.52
C TRP A 43 0.48 6.08 14.56
N ILE A 44 -0.07 7.19 15.08
CA ILE A 44 -1.13 7.17 16.10
C ILE A 44 -2.37 6.42 15.60
N TYR A 45 -2.75 6.62 14.34
CA TYR A 45 -3.92 5.98 13.75
C TYR A 45 -3.71 4.47 13.58
N TYR A 46 -2.59 4.07 12.96
CA TYR A 46 -2.33 2.67 12.66
C TYR A 46 -1.90 1.85 13.88
N GLU A 47 -1.30 2.46 14.89
CA GLU A 47 -1.03 1.79 16.17
C GLU A 47 -2.33 1.22 16.79
N ARG A 48 -3.40 2.00 16.77
CA ARG A 48 -4.70 1.58 17.29
C ARG A 48 -5.32 0.45 16.46
N ILE A 49 -5.18 0.51 15.14
CA ILE A 49 -5.67 -0.54 14.22
C ILE A 49 -4.87 -1.82 14.47
N MET A 50 -3.54 -1.75 14.50
CA MET A 50 -2.67 -2.88 14.77
C MET A 50 -2.99 -3.53 16.11
N TYR A 51 -3.18 -2.73 17.15
CA TYR A 51 -3.58 -3.23 18.47
C TYR A 51 -4.91 -4.01 18.41
N ALA A 52 -5.94 -3.45 17.78
CA ALA A 52 -7.23 -4.11 17.66
C ALA A 52 -7.12 -5.43 16.86
N GLU A 53 -6.33 -5.44 15.77
CA GLU A 53 -6.07 -6.63 14.96
C GLU A 53 -5.32 -7.70 15.78
N GLU A 54 -4.29 -7.31 16.54
CA GLU A 54 -3.52 -8.23 17.39
C GLU A 54 -4.39 -8.85 18.49
N GLN A 55 -5.28 -8.08 19.09
CA GLN A 55 -6.26 -8.61 20.05
C GLN A 55 -7.21 -9.63 19.41
N PHE A 56 -7.68 -9.34 18.20
CA PHE A 56 -8.51 -10.29 17.45
C PHE A 56 -7.74 -11.56 17.11
N LEU A 57 -6.50 -11.45 16.61
CA LEU A 57 -5.67 -12.59 16.22
C LEU A 57 -5.27 -13.45 17.45
N THR A 58 -5.00 -12.81 18.59
CA THR A 58 -4.73 -13.49 19.84
C THR A 58 -5.94 -14.32 20.28
N ARG A 59 -7.14 -13.76 20.25
CA ARG A 59 -8.38 -14.50 20.58
C ARG A 59 -8.65 -15.65 19.60
N LYS A 60 -8.34 -15.44 18.31
CA LYS A 60 -8.63 -16.42 17.24
C LYS A 60 -7.65 -17.58 17.20
N PHE A 61 -6.37 -17.32 17.43
CA PHE A 61 -5.29 -18.29 17.24
C PHE A 61 -4.54 -18.66 18.52
N GLY A 62 -4.82 -17.99 19.63
CA GLY A 62 -4.26 -18.28 20.94
C GLY A 62 -2.74 -18.26 20.99
N GLU A 63 -2.17 -19.25 21.64
CA GLU A 63 -0.73 -19.40 21.85
C GLU A 63 0.09 -19.42 20.56
N LYS A 64 -0.44 -19.99 19.50
CA LYS A 64 0.23 -20.03 18.20
C LYS A 64 0.53 -18.63 17.65
N TYR A 65 -0.37 -17.66 17.90
CA TYR A 65 -0.15 -16.28 17.50
C TYR A 65 0.83 -15.58 18.44
N THR A 66 0.63 -15.70 19.76
CA THR A 66 1.44 -14.98 20.76
C THR A 66 2.91 -15.41 20.72
N LEU A 67 3.21 -16.70 20.54
CA LEU A 67 4.58 -17.20 20.38
C LEU A 67 5.26 -16.61 19.13
N TRP A 68 4.58 -16.56 18.00
CA TRP A 68 5.12 -15.93 16.80
C TRP A 68 5.27 -14.41 16.98
N ALA A 69 4.28 -13.74 17.59
CA ALA A 69 4.27 -12.30 17.78
C ALA A 69 5.37 -11.83 18.77
N SER A 70 5.76 -12.67 19.75
CA SER A 70 6.82 -12.35 20.71
C SER A 70 8.21 -12.21 20.06
N VAL A 71 8.43 -12.89 18.93
CA VAL A 71 9.72 -12.88 18.23
C VAL A 71 9.72 -12.07 16.95
N THR A 72 8.56 -11.67 16.43
CA THR A 72 8.44 -10.92 15.17
C THR A 72 8.05 -9.47 15.47
N PRO A 73 8.82 -8.47 15.01
CA PRO A 73 8.51 -7.06 15.28
C PRO A 73 7.22 -6.62 14.60
N ALA A 74 6.52 -5.65 15.21
CA ALA A 74 5.22 -5.18 14.70
C ALA A 74 5.35 -4.40 13.38
N PHE A 75 6.30 -3.45 13.30
CA PHE A 75 6.34 -2.48 12.20
C PHE A 75 7.74 -2.33 11.57
N ILE A 76 8.83 -2.34 12.34
CA ILE A 76 10.18 -2.21 11.81
C ILE A 76 10.71 -3.59 11.41
N PRO A 77 10.97 -3.86 10.10
CA PRO A 77 11.37 -5.19 9.66
C PRO A 77 12.73 -5.63 10.19
N GLN A 78 12.84 -6.88 10.65
CA GLN A 78 14.09 -7.54 10.97
C GLN A 78 14.49 -8.50 9.85
N PHE A 79 15.26 -8.05 8.89
CA PHE A 79 15.65 -8.84 7.71
C PHE A 79 16.45 -10.11 8.05
N SER A 80 17.17 -10.10 9.18
CA SER A 80 17.90 -11.30 9.66
C SER A 80 17.01 -12.50 9.99
N LYS A 81 15.70 -12.27 10.17
CA LYS A 81 14.71 -13.32 10.48
C LYS A 81 14.00 -13.87 9.25
N TRP A 82 14.49 -13.56 8.05
CA TRP A 82 13.85 -14.01 6.83
C TRP A 82 13.73 -15.54 6.77
N THR A 83 12.51 -16.02 6.64
CA THR A 83 12.21 -17.43 6.40
C THR A 83 11.52 -17.55 5.05
N SER A 84 12.10 -18.35 4.15
CA SER A 84 11.53 -18.54 2.82
C SER A 84 10.13 -19.16 2.89
N THR A 85 9.30 -18.82 1.90
CA THR A 85 7.97 -19.42 1.74
C THR A 85 7.98 -20.39 0.58
N ASN A 86 7.22 -21.48 0.69
CA ASN A 86 6.99 -22.41 -0.41
C ASN A 86 5.92 -21.91 -1.40
N LEU A 87 5.32 -20.73 -1.11
CA LEU A 87 4.32 -20.14 -1.98
C LEU A 87 5.00 -19.44 -3.17
N THR A 88 4.60 -19.78 -4.37
CA THR A 88 5.04 -19.09 -5.59
C THR A 88 4.43 -17.70 -5.66
N PHE A 89 5.18 -16.74 -6.18
CA PHE A 89 4.69 -15.38 -6.38
C PHE A 89 3.58 -15.36 -7.45
N SER A 90 2.46 -14.72 -7.17
CA SER A 90 1.32 -14.61 -8.09
C SER A 90 1.17 -13.19 -8.62
N TRP A 91 1.63 -12.96 -9.85
CA TRP A 91 1.41 -11.71 -10.58
C TRP A 91 -0.07 -11.39 -10.78
N LYS A 92 -0.92 -12.40 -10.99
CA LYS A 92 -2.36 -12.23 -11.17
C LYS A 92 -3.02 -11.62 -9.93
N LYS A 93 -2.62 -12.08 -8.73
CA LYS A 93 -3.11 -11.49 -7.46
C LYS A 93 -2.65 -10.05 -7.27
N VAL A 94 -1.39 -9.76 -7.60
CA VAL A 94 -0.86 -8.39 -7.53
C VAL A 94 -1.66 -7.49 -8.46
N LEU A 95 -1.79 -7.83 -9.74
CA LEU A 95 -2.56 -7.05 -10.70
C LEU A 95 -4.03 -6.86 -10.29
N LYS A 96 -4.65 -7.92 -9.74
CA LYS A 96 -6.05 -7.86 -9.27
C LYS A 96 -6.24 -6.88 -8.10
N LYS A 97 -5.26 -6.77 -7.18
CA LYS A 97 -5.35 -5.94 -5.98
C LYS A 97 -4.80 -4.54 -6.20
N GLU A 98 -3.63 -4.42 -6.81
CA GLU A 98 -2.86 -3.17 -6.85
C GLU A 98 -3.32 -2.18 -7.94
N LYS A 99 -4.08 -2.60 -8.95
CA LYS A 99 -4.57 -1.70 -10.02
C LYS A 99 -5.31 -0.46 -9.51
N ASN A 100 -6.06 -0.60 -8.39
CA ASN A 100 -6.81 0.50 -7.80
C ASN A 100 -5.86 1.52 -7.14
N GLY A 101 -4.89 1.01 -6.36
CA GLY A 101 -3.91 1.83 -5.67
C GLY A 101 -3.00 2.58 -6.66
N LEU A 102 -2.53 1.87 -7.69
CA LEU A 102 -1.69 2.46 -8.73
C LEU A 102 -2.39 3.63 -9.44
N PHE A 103 -3.63 3.43 -9.89
CA PHE A 103 -4.41 4.50 -10.53
C PHE A 103 -4.67 5.67 -9.58
N ALA A 104 -5.06 5.38 -8.32
CA ALA A 104 -5.33 6.42 -7.33
C ALA A 104 -4.11 7.29 -7.04
N ILE A 105 -2.90 6.72 -6.94
CA ILE A 105 -1.66 7.47 -6.72
C ILE A 105 -1.41 8.46 -7.86
N PHE A 106 -1.43 8.00 -9.11
CA PHE A 106 -1.14 8.87 -10.24
C PHE A 106 -2.24 9.91 -10.49
N LEU A 107 -3.49 9.59 -10.15
CA LEU A 107 -4.58 10.57 -10.15
C LEU A 107 -4.36 11.65 -9.10
N LEU A 108 -3.96 11.29 -7.88
CA LEU A 108 -3.62 12.26 -6.83
C LEU A 108 -2.43 13.13 -7.22
N VAL A 109 -1.36 12.55 -7.77
CA VAL A 109 -0.20 13.30 -8.28
C VAL A 109 -0.64 14.32 -9.34
N LEU A 110 -1.52 13.94 -10.26
CA LEU A 110 -2.06 14.85 -11.26
C LEU A 110 -2.86 15.98 -10.60
N ILE A 111 -3.75 15.68 -9.66
CA ILE A 111 -4.55 16.66 -8.93
C ILE A 111 -3.64 17.68 -8.23
N PHE A 112 -2.61 17.22 -7.50
CA PHE A 112 -1.65 18.10 -6.82
C PHE A 112 -0.89 18.99 -7.81
N ASN A 113 -0.46 18.45 -8.95
CA ASN A 113 0.23 19.22 -9.98
C ASN A 113 -0.69 20.29 -10.63
N CYS A 114 -1.95 19.94 -10.90
CA CYS A 114 -2.94 20.88 -11.42
C CYS A 114 -3.24 21.97 -10.40
N TRP A 115 -3.47 21.60 -9.14
CA TRP A 115 -3.74 22.54 -8.06
C TRP A 115 -2.58 23.52 -7.84
N GLY A 116 -1.34 23.00 -7.78
CA GLY A 116 -0.14 23.83 -7.66
C GLY A 116 0.05 24.77 -8.86
N THR A 117 -0.27 24.32 -10.08
CA THR A 117 -0.23 25.17 -11.27
C THR A 117 -1.28 26.28 -11.20
N TRP A 118 -2.51 25.94 -10.79
CA TRP A 118 -3.59 26.91 -10.64
C TRP A 118 -3.26 28.01 -9.61
N LEU A 119 -2.69 27.63 -8.46
CA LEU A 119 -2.28 28.61 -7.43
C LEU A 119 -1.21 29.60 -7.92
N ASN A 120 -0.32 29.15 -8.82
CA ASN A 120 0.79 29.97 -9.30
C ASN A 120 0.47 30.74 -10.58
N THR A 121 -0.43 30.24 -11.43
CA THR A 121 -0.62 30.77 -12.80
C THR A 121 -2.09 31.03 -13.17
N ASN A 122 -3.05 30.71 -12.30
CA ASN A 122 -4.48 30.66 -12.60
C ASN A 122 -4.88 29.78 -13.79
N GLN A 123 -4.02 28.81 -14.17
CA GLN A 123 -4.29 27.83 -15.22
C GLN A 123 -4.55 26.46 -14.62
N TRP A 124 -5.63 25.80 -15.04
CA TRP A 124 -6.00 24.48 -14.52
C TRP A 124 -5.18 23.32 -15.09
N ILE A 125 -4.59 23.52 -16.27
CA ILE A 125 -3.80 22.46 -16.92
C ILE A 125 -2.33 22.62 -16.52
N THR A 126 -1.79 21.59 -15.88
CA THR A 126 -0.38 21.57 -15.50
C THR A 126 0.54 21.46 -16.71
N SER A 127 1.66 22.19 -16.69
CA SER A 127 2.75 22.04 -17.65
C SER A 127 3.54 20.73 -17.46
N LYS A 128 3.32 20.02 -16.35
CA LYS A 128 3.98 18.72 -16.06
C LYS A 128 3.29 17.59 -16.82
N VAL A 129 3.50 17.53 -18.14
CA VAL A 129 2.88 16.57 -19.08
C VAL A 129 3.05 15.13 -18.65
N TRP A 130 4.15 14.79 -18.00
CA TRP A 130 4.39 13.43 -17.51
C TRP A 130 3.30 12.94 -16.53
N SER A 131 2.76 13.83 -15.68
CA SER A 131 1.72 13.46 -14.71
C SER A 131 0.38 13.19 -15.39
N ILE A 132 0.08 13.90 -16.48
CA ILE A 132 -1.09 13.66 -17.32
C ILE A 132 -0.95 12.29 -17.99
N ASN A 133 0.18 12.04 -18.65
CA ASN A 133 0.43 10.77 -19.35
C ASN A 133 0.40 9.58 -18.39
N ALA A 134 0.98 9.72 -17.19
CA ALA A 134 0.97 8.67 -16.17
C ALA A 134 -0.45 8.39 -15.66
N ALA A 135 -1.27 9.42 -15.41
CA ALA A 135 -2.66 9.25 -15.00
C ALA A 135 -3.50 8.58 -16.10
N ILE A 136 -3.31 8.96 -17.36
CA ILE A 136 -3.97 8.31 -18.51
C ILE A 136 -3.55 6.85 -18.63
N ALA A 137 -2.24 6.56 -18.62
CA ALA A 137 -1.73 5.20 -18.75
C ALA A 137 -2.22 4.27 -17.64
N THR A 138 -2.18 4.75 -16.38
CA THR A 138 -2.68 3.98 -15.23
C THR A 138 -4.20 3.86 -15.22
N GLY A 139 -4.93 4.86 -15.73
CA GLY A 139 -6.38 4.80 -15.95
C GLY A 139 -6.76 3.74 -16.99
N VAL A 140 -6.09 3.73 -18.14
CA VAL A 140 -6.30 2.70 -19.17
C VAL A 140 -5.99 1.31 -18.60
N PHE A 141 -4.85 1.16 -17.92
CA PHE A 141 -4.50 -0.08 -17.23
C PHE A 141 -5.58 -0.52 -16.23
N TYR A 142 -6.07 0.40 -15.39
CA TYR A 142 -7.15 0.12 -14.44
C TYR A 142 -8.40 -0.41 -15.13
N PHE A 143 -8.88 0.26 -16.19
CA PHE A 143 -10.09 -0.14 -16.89
C PHE A 143 -9.92 -1.48 -17.60
N ILE A 144 -8.80 -1.74 -18.25
CA ILE A 144 -8.51 -3.04 -18.87
C ILE A 144 -8.62 -4.16 -17.83
N PHE A 145 -7.92 -4.04 -16.70
CA PHE A 145 -7.96 -5.07 -15.65
C PHE A 145 -9.28 -5.15 -14.90
N LYS A 146 -10.05 -4.07 -14.85
CA LYS A 146 -11.42 -4.08 -14.34
C LYS A 146 -12.34 -4.91 -15.25
N PHE A 147 -12.25 -4.71 -16.57
CA PHE A 147 -13.00 -5.49 -17.55
C PHE A 147 -12.62 -6.97 -17.54
N ILE A 148 -11.33 -7.28 -17.53
CA ILE A 148 -10.83 -8.66 -17.44
C ILE A 148 -11.38 -9.34 -16.16
N LYS A 149 -11.35 -8.64 -15.02
CA LYS A 149 -11.89 -9.17 -13.76
C LYS A 149 -13.40 -9.44 -13.81
N SER A 150 -14.18 -8.59 -14.49
CA SER A 150 -15.65 -8.74 -14.56
C SER A 150 -16.10 -9.72 -15.63
N GLY A 151 -15.36 -9.82 -16.73
CA GLY A 151 -15.74 -10.64 -17.89
C GLY A 151 -15.07 -12.01 -17.97
N THR A 152 -14.03 -12.26 -17.15
CA THR A 152 -13.28 -13.53 -17.21
C THR A 152 -12.86 -14.04 -15.84
N THR A 153 -12.63 -15.34 -15.73
CA THR A 153 -12.03 -15.99 -14.55
C THR A 153 -10.50 -16.00 -14.59
N TRP A 154 -9.88 -15.39 -15.61
CA TRP A 154 -8.44 -15.46 -15.87
C TRP A 154 -7.57 -14.97 -14.69
N LEU A 155 -8.07 -14.00 -13.92
CA LEU A 155 -7.40 -13.48 -12.73
C LEU A 155 -7.68 -14.30 -11.45
N ASN A 156 -8.48 -15.36 -11.54
CA ASN A 156 -8.73 -16.24 -10.42
C ASN A 156 -7.70 -17.38 -10.43
N GLU A 157 -7.09 -17.62 -9.27
CA GLU A 157 -6.20 -18.78 -9.04
C GLU A 157 -6.89 -19.68 -8.04
N ASP A 158 -7.10 -20.96 -8.42
CA ASP A 158 -7.69 -21.96 -7.57
C ASP A 158 -6.75 -22.29 -6.41
N GLY A 159 -7.31 -22.48 -5.22
CA GLY A 159 -6.55 -22.92 -4.04
C GLY A 159 -5.79 -21.84 -3.25
N ARG A 160 -6.05 -20.56 -3.51
CA ARG A 160 -5.40 -19.47 -2.74
C ARG A 160 -6.35 -18.36 -2.34
#